data_b566426306f27212374780f92bf4967e
#
_entry.id   b566426306f27212374780f92bf4967e
#
_cell.length_a   1.000
_cell.length_b   1.000
_cell.length_c   1.000
_cell.angle_alpha   90.00
_cell.angle_beta   90.00
_cell.angle_gamma   90.00
#
_symmetry.space_group_name_H-M   'P 1'
#
loop_
_entity.id
_entity.type
_entity.pdbx_description
1 polymer ?
#
loop_
_entity_poly.entity_id
_entity_poly.type
_entity_poly.pdbx_seq_one_letter_code
_entity_poly.pdbx_strand_id
1 'polypeptide(L)'
;ALQSRLTQENDRLSSLSNQQSLQLKLKQAIATRDAESIIRSPYSGKILSVYVQKGQSTSPGASLLEIDEKSKSKEELSFIAYFSATEASKIINGQSVHILPNTIKSNTVGNLLGKVVYVGITPSTATQASSILGAKELASDLVTSDKNIQVKIALIPDPSSPSGYKWIN
;
A
#
# COMPACT_ATOMS: atom_id res chain seq x y z
N ALA A 1 68.30 20.19 3.08
CA ALA A 1 67.70 20.38 1.77
C ALA A 1 66.72 19.23 1.34
N LEU A 2 67.13 17.97 1.50
CA LEU A 2 66.26 16.81 1.11
C LEU A 2 65.08 16.63 2.05
N GLN A 3 65.28 16.73 3.35
CA GLN A 3 64.20 16.59 4.34
C GLN A 3 63.13 17.68 4.21
N SER A 4 63.53 18.93 3.94
CA SER A 4 62.55 20.02 3.76
C SER A 4 61.67 19.80 2.50
N ARG A 5 62.22 19.22 1.43
CA ARG A 5 61.46 18.84 0.23
C ARG A 5 60.49 17.70 0.48
N LEU A 6 60.88 16.69 1.28
CA LEU A 6 60.02 15.59 1.64
C LEU A 6 58.84 16.07 2.55
N THR A 7 59.09 16.95 3.49
CA THR A 7 58.05 17.53 4.32
C THR A 7 57.06 18.33 3.46
N GLN A 8 57.55 19.17 2.57
CA GLN A 8 56.72 19.98 1.68
C GLN A 8 55.87 19.12 0.75
N GLU A 9 56.41 18.00 0.22
CA GLU A 9 55.66 17.09 -0.63
C GLU A 9 54.60 16.31 0.17
N ASN A 10 54.90 15.89 1.40
CA ASN A 10 53.93 15.26 2.27
C ASN A 10 52.77 16.22 2.64
N ASP A 11 53.09 17.49 2.93
CA ASP A 11 52.05 18.50 3.20
C ASP A 11 51.17 18.75 1.98
N ARG A 12 51.77 18.74 0.79
CA ARG A 12 51.04 18.86 -0.45
C ARG A 12 50.13 17.66 -0.71
N LEU A 13 50.62 16.44 -0.53
CA LEU A 13 49.83 15.22 -0.66
C LEU A 13 48.69 15.17 0.35
N SER A 14 48.95 15.55 1.59
CA SER A 14 47.88 15.62 2.61
C SER A 14 46.83 16.67 2.28
N SER A 15 47.24 17.83 1.76
CA SER A 15 46.34 18.87 1.28
C SER A 15 45.48 18.41 0.11
N LEU A 16 46.06 17.71 -0.87
CA LEU A 16 45.31 17.13 -2.00
C LEU A 16 44.31 16.04 -1.54
N SER A 17 44.74 15.16 -0.64
CA SER A 17 43.86 14.16 -0.02
C SER A 17 42.67 14.78 0.69
N ASN A 18 42.92 15.85 1.48
CA ASN A 18 41.86 16.59 2.14
C ASN A 18 40.90 17.26 1.18
N GLN A 19 41.40 17.85 0.09
CA GLN A 19 40.55 18.43 -0.95
C GLN A 19 39.66 17.37 -1.62
N GLN A 20 40.22 16.21 -1.95
CA GLN A 20 39.44 15.11 -2.52
C GLN A 20 38.34 14.62 -1.56
N SER A 21 38.68 14.47 -0.28
CA SER A 21 37.70 14.05 0.72
C SER A 21 36.56 15.06 0.90
N LEU A 22 36.88 16.36 0.88
CA LEU A 22 35.87 17.43 0.95
C LEU A 22 34.99 17.46 -0.29
N GLN A 23 35.56 17.25 -1.49
CA GLN A 23 34.78 17.15 -2.74
C GLN A 23 33.83 15.96 -2.74
N LEU A 24 34.26 14.79 -2.22
CA LEU A 24 33.40 13.62 -2.08
C LEU A 24 32.26 13.90 -1.11
N LYS A 25 32.54 14.49 0.06
CA LYS A 25 31.51 14.87 1.02
C LYS A 25 30.51 15.87 0.44
N LEU A 26 30.98 16.85 -0.30
CA LEU A 26 30.10 17.81 -0.97
C LEU A 26 29.22 17.14 -2.01
N LYS A 27 29.76 16.27 -2.86
CA LYS A 27 28.99 15.50 -3.85
C LYS A 27 27.93 14.62 -3.17
N GLN A 28 28.28 13.94 -2.08
CA GLN A 28 27.33 13.15 -1.30
C GLN A 28 26.22 14.01 -0.70
N ALA A 29 26.56 15.14 -0.09
CA ALA A 29 25.57 16.05 0.49
C ALA A 29 24.62 16.62 -0.56
N ILE A 30 25.11 16.98 -1.77
CA ILE A 30 24.27 17.43 -2.89
C ILE A 30 23.35 16.30 -3.35
N ALA A 31 23.89 15.09 -3.55
CA ALA A 31 23.12 13.95 -3.98
C ALA A 31 22.01 13.58 -2.99
N THR A 32 22.32 13.60 -1.67
CA THR A 32 21.34 13.37 -0.61
C THR A 32 20.24 14.44 -0.63
N ARG A 33 20.63 15.73 -0.69
CA ARG A 33 19.68 16.83 -0.76
C ARG A 33 18.75 16.70 -1.98
N ASP A 34 19.30 16.38 -3.15
CA ASP A 34 18.53 16.29 -4.38
C ASP A 34 17.60 15.06 -4.37
N ALA A 35 18.00 13.95 -3.75
CA ALA A 35 17.16 12.78 -3.54
C ALA A 35 16.01 13.05 -2.56
N GLU A 36 16.27 13.83 -1.50
CA GLU A 36 15.27 14.16 -0.48
C GLU A 36 14.35 15.32 -0.89
N SER A 37 14.77 16.19 -1.81
CA SER A 37 14.01 17.37 -2.22
C SER A 37 12.88 17.07 -3.19
N ILE A 38 12.90 15.93 -3.88
CA ILE A 38 11.88 15.54 -4.86
C ILE A 38 11.37 14.15 -4.57
N ILE A 39 10.16 14.07 -4.04
CA ILE A 39 9.46 12.81 -3.85
C ILE A 39 8.71 12.46 -5.14
N ARG A 40 9.06 11.33 -5.74
CA ARG A 40 8.42 10.82 -6.95
C ARG A 40 7.58 9.59 -6.61
N SER A 41 6.34 9.57 -7.13
CA SER A 41 5.53 8.36 -7.04
C SER A 41 6.09 7.28 -7.97
N PRO A 42 6.29 6.05 -7.50
CA PRO A 42 6.61 4.91 -8.35
C PRO A 42 5.40 4.40 -9.14
N TYR A 43 4.20 4.86 -8.77
CA TYR A 43 2.93 4.43 -9.36
C TYR A 43 2.31 5.53 -10.20
N SER A 44 1.65 5.13 -11.30
CA SER A 44 0.84 6.01 -12.14
C SER A 44 -0.63 5.77 -11.85
N GLY A 45 -1.38 6.80 -11.54
CA GLY A 45 -2.78 6.66 -11.17
C GLY A 45 -3.51 7.99 -11.04
N LYS A 46 -4.73 7.94 -10.53
CA LYS A 46 -5.54 9.11 -10.21
C LYS A 46 -5.31 9.51 -8.76
N ILE A 47 -5.01 10.77 -8.51
CA ILE A 47 -4.93 11.29 -7.13
C ILE A 47 -6.34 11.34 -6.54
N LEU A 48 -6.54 10.62 -5.44
CA LEU A 48 -7.80 10.59 -4.69
C LEU A 48 -7.83 11.69 -3.64
N SER A 49 -6.74 11.84 -2.88
CA SER A 49 -6.64 12.78 -1.77
C SER A 49 -5.24 13.35 -1.67
N VAL A 50 -5.13 14.60 -1.21
CA VAL A 50 -3.87 15.28 -0.88
C VAL A 50 -3.93 15.70 0.57
N TYR A 51 -3.00 15.20 1.39
CA TYR A 51 -2.99 15.43 2.85
C TYR A 51 -2.10 16.59 3.28
N VAL A 52 -1.34 17.17 2.37
CA VAL A 52 -0.39 18.26 2.65
C VAL A 52 -0.69 19.50 1.85
N GLN A 53 -0.33 20.65 2.40
CA GLN A 53 -0.49 21.95 1.75
C GLN A 53 0.87 22.57 1.43
N LYS A 54 0.90 23.47 0.45
CA LYS A 54 2.11 24.21 0.09
C LYS A 54 2.62 25.01 1.29
N GLY A 55 3.90 24.80 1.63
CA GLY A 55 4.54 25.46 2.78
C GLY A 55 4.43 24.69 4.09
N GLN A 56 3.74 23.56 4.10
CA GLN A 56 3.64 22.69 5.27
C GLN A 56 4.91 21.84 5.42
N SER A 57 5.44 21.79 6.65
CA SER A 57 6.52 20.86 7.02
C SER A 57 5.94 19.47 7.27
N THR A 58 6.61 18.44 6.76
CA THR A 58 6.21 17.04 6.92
C THR A 58 7.33 16.25 7.57
N SER A 59 6.96 15.25 8.36
CA SER A 59 7.91 14.31 8.96
C SER A 59 8.15 13.11 8.05
N PRO A 60 9.32 12.46 8.13
CA PRO A 60 9.55 11.19 7.43
C PRO A 60 8.47 10.16 7.77
N GLY A 61 7.92 9.52 6.74
CA GLY A 61 6.82 8.54 6.89
C GLY A 61 5.41 9.13 6.94
N ALA A 62 5.25 10.45 6.85
CA ALA A 62 3.92 11.07 6.75
C ALA A 62 3.27 10.76 5.40
N SER A 63 1.96 10.49 5.42
CA SER A 63 1.17 10.34 4.20
C SER A 63 1.02 11.69 3.51
N LEU A 64 1.47 11.80 2.27
CA LEU A 64 1.44 13.03 1.49
C LEU A 64 0.19 13.10 0.59
N LEU A 65 -0.10 12.01 -0.08
CA LEU A 65 -1.23 11.89 -1.01
C LEU A 65 -1.63 10.43 -1.17
N GLU A 66 -2.84 10.22 -1.66
CA GLU A 66 -3.41 8.92 -1.99
C GLU A 66 -3.62 8.82 -3.50
N ILE A 67 -3.10 7.74 -4.08
CA ILE A 67 -3.19 7.49 -5.52
C ILE A 67 -4.00 6.22 -5.74
N ASP A 68 -5.04 6.33 -6.55
CA ASP A 68 -5.71 5.18 -7.14
C ASP A 68 -4.85 4.69 -8.32
N GLU A 69 -4.08 3.65 -8.08
CA GLU A 69 -3.29 3.03 -9.13
C GLU A 69 -4.23 2.40 -10.15
N LYS A 70 -4.21 2.89 -11.39
CA LYS A 70 -4.83 2.18 -12.50
C LYS A 70 -4.05 0.89 -12.72
N SER A 71 -4.44 -0.15 -12.00
CA SER A 71 -3.92 -1.48 -12.25
C SER A 71 -4.11 -1.79 -13.74
N LYS A 72 -3.00 -2.08 -14.44
CA LYS A 72 -3.03 -2.54 -15.84
C LYS A 72 -3.64 -3.92 -15.96
N SER A 73 -3.74 -4.64 -14.86
CA SER A 73 -4.53 -5.84 -14.72
C SER A 73 -5.95 -5.41 -14.37
N LYS A 74 -6.95 -5.98 -15.00
CA LYS A 74 -8.31 -6.05 -14.48
C LYS A 74 -8.24 -6.84 -13.16
N GLU A 75 -7.79 -6.19 -12.07
CA GLU A 75 -7.93 -6.81 -10.77
C GLU A 75 -9.43 -6.96 -10.55
N GLU A 76 -9.86 -8.20 -10.60
CA GLU A 76 -11.23 -8.56 -10.30
C GLU A 76 -11.51 -8.09 -8.87
N LEU A 77 -12.50 -7.24 -8.72
CA LEU A 77 -12.96 -6.80 -7.42
C LEU A 77 -13.17 -8.01 -6.52
N SER A 78 -12.56 -8.01 -5.36
CA SER A 78 -12.73 -9.05 -4.37
C SER A 78 -13.29 -8.46 -3.08
N PHE A 79 -14.19 -9.20 -2.45
CA PHE A 79 -14.67 -8.90 -1.12
C PHE A 79 -13.79 -9.60 -0.08
N ILE A 80 -13.51 -8.90 1.00
CA ILE A 80 -12.83 -9.45 2.17
C ILE A 80 -13.81 -9.35 3.34
N ALA A 81 -14.05 -10.47 3.97
CA ALA A 81 -14.88 -10.56 5.17
C ALA A 81 -14.11 -11.26 6.28
N TYR A 82 -14.43 -10.93 7.53
CA TYR A 82 -13.85 -11.57 8.70
C TYR A 82 -14.95 -12.26 9.49
N PHE A 83 -14.70 -13.52 9.82
CA PHE A 83 -15.65 -14.39 10.53
C PHE A 83 -15.03 -14.93 11.81
N SER A 84 -15.85 -15.41 12.72
CA SER A 84 -15.37 -16.20 13.85
C SER A 84 -14.81 -17.55 13.37
N ALA A 85 -13.95 -18.17 14.15
CA ALA A 85 -13.39 -19.48 13.81
C ALA A 85 -14.48 -20.55 13.59
N THR A 86 -15.55 -20.48 14.40
CA THR A 86 -16.71 -21.40 14.29
C THR A 86 -17.51 -21.20 13.01
N GLU A 87 -17.67 -19.97 12.54
CA GLU A 87 -18.35 -19.67 11.28
C GLU A 87 -17.47 -20.02 10.08
N ALA A 88 -16.19 -19.62 10.14
CA ALA A 88 -15.23 -19.87 9.08
C ALA A 88 -15.01 -21.37 8.79
N SER A 89 -15.09 -22.22 9.83
CA SER A 89 -14.97 -23.68 9.67
C SER A 89 -16.08 -24.31 8.83
N LYS A 90 -17.21 -23.63 8.68
CA LYS A 90 -18.36 -24.06 7.86
C LYS A 90 -18.28 -23.55 6.42
N ILE A 91 -17.36 -22.63 6.13
CA ILE A 91 -17.20 -22.02 4.81
C ILE A 91 -16.23 -22.86 3.99
N ILE A 92 -16.65 -23.23 2.80
CA ILE A 92 -15.87 -24.08 1.89
C ILE A 92 -15.41 -23.25 0.68
N ASN A 93 -14.15 -23.44 0.26
CA ASN A 93 -13.65 -22.85 -0.96
C ASN A 93 -14.53 -23.30 -2.16
N GLY A 94 -14.91 -22.34 -3.00
CA GLY A 94 -15.78 -22.56 -4.14
C GLY A 94 -17.26 -22.38 -3.84
N GLN A 95 -17.66 -22.17 -2.59
CA GLN A 95 -19.04 -21.89 -2.20
C GLN A 95 -19.54 -20.58 -2.82
N SER A 96 -20.77 -20.57 -3.33
CA SER A 96 -21.42 -19.36 -3.82
C SER A 96 -21.91 -18.51 -2.65
N VAL A 97 -21.72 -17.19 -2.77
CA VAL A 97 -22.06 -16.21 -1.74
C VAL A 97 -22.88 -15.09 -2.37
N HIS A 98 -23.92 -14.68 -1.69
CA HIS A 98 -24.71 -13.50 -2.05
C HIS A 98 -24.25 -12.33 -1.19
N ILE A 99 -23.81 -11.24 -1.83
CA ILE A 99 -23.32 -10.04 -1.16
C ILE A 99 -24.34 -8.93 -1.35
N LEU A 100 -24.82 -8.39 -0.24
CA LEU A 100 -25.72 -7.26 -0.22
C LEU A 100 -24.98 -5.99 0.18
N PRO A 101 -24.70 -5.06 -0.74
CA PRO A 101 -24.10 -3.78 -0.39
C PRO A 101 -25.08 -2.89 0.40
N ASN A 102 -24.66 -2.35 1.53
CA ASN A 102 -25.50 -1.45 2.35
C ASN A 102 -25.89 -0.15 1.63
N THR A 103 -25.16 0.23 0.59
CA THR A 103 -25.41 1.44 -0.19
C THR A 103 -26.54 1.30 -1.20
N ILE A 104 -27.00 0.09 -1.44
CA ILE A 104 -27.99 -0.23 -2.48
C ILE A 104 -29.19 -0.87 -1.82
N LYS A 105 -30.39 -0.35 -2.14
CA LYS A 105 -31.63 -0.97 -1.67
C LYS A 105 -31.82 -2.31 -2.42
N SER A 106 -31.79 -3.42 -1.69
CA SER A 106 -31.90 -4.79 -2.23
C SER A 106 -33.12 -5.00 -3.12
N ASN A 107 -34.22 -4.30 -2.83
CA ASN A 107 -35.48 -4.42 -3.56
C ASN A 107 -35.41 -3.86 -4.99
N THR A 108 -34.34 -3.18 -5.35
CA THR A 108 -34.23 -2.50 -6.66
C THR A 108 -33.21 -3.17 -7.58
N VAL A 109 -32.15 -3.78 -7.03
CA VAL A 109 -30.98 -4.26 -7.84
C VAL A 109 -30.61 -5.71 -7.55
N GLY A 110 -31.08 -6.27 -6.41
CA GLY A 110 -30.73 -7.62 -5.99
C GLY A 110 -29.37 -7.73 -5.27
N ASN A 111 -28.80 -8.92 -5.24
CA ASN A 111 -27.57 -9.26 -4.56
C ASN A 111 -26.45 -9.54 -5.58
N LEU A 112 -25.22 -9.14 -5.26
CA LEU A 112 -24.05 -9.51 -6.03
C LEU A 112 -23.70 -10.98 -5.79
N LEU A 113 -23.42 -11.72 -6.86
CA LEU A 113 -22.98 -13.10 -6.77
C LEU A 113 -21.45 -13.16 -6.68
N GLY A 114 -20.96 -13.81 -5.65
CA GLY A 114 -19.56 -14.08 -5.45
C GLY A 114 -19.27 -15.57 -5.24
N LYS A 115 -18.01 -15.91 -5.26
CA LYS A 115 -17.50 -17.26 -4.97
C LYS A 115 -16.34 -17.16 -3.97
N VAL A 116 -16.37 -17.99 -2.93
CA VAL A 116 -15.28 -18.09 -1.97
C VAL A 116 -14.03 -18.62 -2.66
N VAL A 117 -12.95 -17.85 -2.62
CA VAL A 117 -11.67 -18.23 -3.23
C VAL A 117 -10.60 -18.54 -2.19
N TYR A 118 -10.77 -18.06 -0.98
CA TYR A 118 -9.82 -18.30 0.10
C TYR A 118 -10.51 -18.22 1.46
N VAL A 119 -10.18 -19.16 2.32
CA VAL A 119 -10.56 -19.16 3.76
C VAL A 119 -9.28 -19.23 4.57
N GLY A 120 -9.06 -18.26 5.45
CA GLY A 120 -7.91 -18.22 6.34
C GLY A 120 -7.92 -19.38 7.33
N ILE A 121 -6.74 -19.95 7.58
CA ILE A 121 -6.56 -21.03 8.56
C ILE A 121 -6.19 -20.45 9.92
N THR A 122 -5.54 -19.29 9.92
CA THR A 122 -5.05 -18.62 11.12
C THR A 122 -5.75 -17.30 11.33
N PRO A 123 -5.92 -16.87 12.59
CA PRO A 123 -6.46 -15.54 12.90
C PRO A 123 -5.60 -14.43 12.28
N SER A 124 -6.24 -13.46 11.67
CA SER A 124 -5.62 -12.24 11.15
C SER A 124 -5.56 -11.19 12.25
N THR A 125 -4.49 -10.40 12.25
CA THR A 125 -4.37 -9.23 13.12
C THR A 125 -4.89 -7.97 12.41
N ALA A 126 -5.28 -6.94 13.17
CA ALA A 126 -5.67 -5.65 12.60
C ALA A 126 -4.54 -5.02 11.76
N THR A 127 -3.28 -5.26 12.12
CA THR A 127 -2.11 -4.80 11.33
C THR A 127 -2.04 -5.48 9.97
N GLN A 128 -2.26 -6.79 9.90
CA GLN A 128 -2.30 -7.53 8.63
C GLN A 128 -3.48 -7.07 7.76
N ALA A 129 -4.64 -6.90 8.36
CA ALA A 129 -5.82 -6.39 7.68
C ALA A 129 -5.59 -4.97 7.14
N SER A 130 -4.94 -4.09 7.89
CA SER A 130 -4.63 -2.72 7.45
C SER A 130 -3.70 -2.68 6.24
N SER A 131 -2.76 -3.63 6.14
CA SER A 131 -1.88 -3.74 4.97
C SER A 131 -2.63 -4.15 3.70
N ILE A 132 -3.72 -4.92 3.84
CA ILE A 132 -4.54 -5.37 2.72
C ILE A 132 -5.57 -4.31 2.33
N LEU A 133 -6.19 -3.68 3.32
CA LEU A 133 -7.29 -2.72 3.13
C LEU A 133 -6.79 -1.29 2.87
N GLY A 134 -5.52 -1.00 3.15
CA GLY A 134 -4.94 0.34 3.03
C GLY A 134 -5.44 1.33 4.11
N ALA A 135 -6.31 0.92 5.02
CA ALA A 135 -6.92 1.78 6.03
C ALA A 135 -6.87 1.12 7.42
N LYS A 136 -6.14 1.74 8.35
CA LYS A 136 -5.91 1.20 9.70
C LYS A 136 -7.19 1.21 10.55
N GLU A 137 -7.96 2.27 10.49
CA GLU A 137 -9.21 2.41 11.25
C GLU A 137 -10.23 1.36 10.80
N LEU A 138 -10.44 1.24 9.49
CA LEU A 138 -11.32 0.23 8.91
C LEU A 138 -10.90 -1.20 9.30
N ALA A 139 -9.60 -1.47 9.31
CA ALA A 139 -9.09 -2.78 9.72
C ALA A 139 -9.38 -3.09 11.19
N SER A 140 -9.27 -2.10 12.07
CA SER A 140 -9.57 -2.25 13.49
C SER A 140 -11.06 -2.49 13.76
N ASP A 141 -11.94 -1.92 12.95
CA ASP A 141 -13.39 -2.11 13.06
C ASP A 141 -13.82 -3.48 12.53
N LEU A 142 -13.15 -3.98 11.49
CA LEU A 142 -13.48 -5.25 10.86
C LEU A 142 -12.88 -6.46 11.58
N VAL A 143 -11.66 -6.34 12.11
CA VAL A 143 -10.96 -7.43 12.79
C VAL A 143 -11.10 -7.27 14.30
N THR A 144 -11.97 -8.07 14.88
CA THR A 144 -12.19 -8.12 16.34
C THR A 144 -11.61 -9.41 16.93
N SER A 145 -11.55 -9.52 18.27
CA SER A 145 -11.14 -10.76 18.95
C SER A 145 -11.95 -11.98 18.52
N ASP A 146 -13.26 -11.76 18.26
CA ASP A 146 -14.20 -12.82 17.92
C ASP A 146 -14.30 -13.08 16.41
N LYS A 147 -13.99 -12.08 15.56
CA LYS A 147 -14.09 -12.14 14.10
C LYS A 147 -12.74 -11.78 13.48
N ASN A 148 -11.93 -12.77 13.27
CA ASN A 148 -10.54 -12.58 12.81
C ASN A 148 -10.09 -13.57 11.73
N ILE A 149 -10.93 -14.52 11.33
CA ILE A 149 -10.61 -15.40 10.19
C ILE A 149 -10.99 -14.72 8.88
N GLN A 150 -10.02 -14.46 8.06
CA GLN A 150 -10.19 -13.80 6.76
C GLN A 150 -10.79 -14.76 5.73
N VAL A 151 -11.83 -14.30 5.05
CA VAL A 151 -12.41 -14.99 3.89
C VAL A 151 -12.37 -14.03 2.70
N LYS A 152 -11.77 -14.47 1.59
CA LYS A 152 -11.73 -13.72 0.33
C LYS A 152 -12.75 -14.29 -0.64
N ILE A 153 -13.56 -13.41 -1.20
CA ILE A 153 -14.64 -13.75 -2.13
C ILE A 153 -14.38 -13.01 -3.44
N ALA A 154 -14.26 -13.74 -4.54
CA ALA A 154 -14.20 -13.16 -5.88
C ALA A 154 -15.62 -12.93 -6.40
N LEU A 155 -15.88 -11.77 -7.00
CA LEU A 155 -17.14 -11.49 -7.67
C LEU A 155 -17.17 -12.17 -9.02
N ILE A 156 -18.36 -12.65 -9.43
CA ILE A 156 -18.53 -13.29 -10.73
C ILE A 156 -18.67 -12.18 -11.78
N PRO A 157 -17.80 -12.10 -12.79
CA PRO A 157 -17.89 -11.08 -13.83
C PRO A 157 -19.10 -11.35 -14.73
N ASP A 158 -19.78 -10.27 -15.11
CA ASP A 158 -20.87 -10.29 -16.08
C ASP A 158 -20.77 -9.01 -16.95
N PRO A 159 -20.24 -9.13 -18.17
CA PRO A 159 -20.09 -7.99 -19.08
C PRO A 159 -21.41 -7.35 -19.51
N SER A 160 -22.53 -8.06 -19.36
CA SER A 160 -23.87 -7.56 -19.71
C SER A 160 -24.45 -6.63 -18.64
N SER A 161 -23.92 -6.70 -17.42
CA SER A 161 -24.34 -5.83 -16.32
C SER A 161 -23.62 -4.47 -16.35
N PRO A 162 -24.29 -3.36 -16.06
CA PRO A 162 -23.66 -2.04 -15.95
C PRO A 162 -22.50 -1.97 -14.95
N SER A 163 -22.54 -2.80 -13.92
CA SER A 163 -21.47 -2.91 -12.92
C SER A 163 -20.30 -3.80 -13.35
N GLY A 164 -20.46 -4.58 -14.43
CA GLY A 164 -19.50 -5.60 -14.85
C GLY A 164 -19.56 -6.90 -14.05
N TYR A 165 -20.49 -7.01 -13.07
CA TYR A 165 -20.62 -8.17 -12.18
C TYR A 165 -22.04 -8.71 -12.17
N LYS A 166 -22.16 -10.00 -11.84
CA LYS A 166 -23.44 -10.70 -11.85
C LYS A 166 -24.29 -10.36 -10.63
N TRP A 167 -25.52 -9.92 -10.89
CA TRP A 167 -26.57 -9.66 -9.89
C TRP A 167 -27.64 -10.74 -9.96
N ILE A 168 -28.23 -11.04 -8.82
CA ILE A 168 -29.34 -11.99 -8.68
C ILE A 168 -30.44 -11.30 -7.87
N ASN A 169 -31.62 -11.31 -8.39
CA ASN A 169 -32.87 -10.91 -7.70
C ASN A 169 -33.34 -12.01 -6.80
#